data_1ee74b66d38651778ce3e60f8d346299
#
_entry.id   1ee74b66d38651778ce3e60f8d346299
#
_cell.length_a   1.000
_cell.length_b   1.000
_cell.length_c   1.000
_cell.angle_alpha   90.00
_cell.angle_beta   90.00
_cell.angle_gamma   90.00
#
_symmetry.space_group_name_H-M   'P 1'
#
loop_
_entity.id
_entity.type
_entity.pdbx_description
1 polymer ?
#
loop_
_entity_poly.entity_id
_entity_poly.type
_entity_poly.pdbx_seq_one_letter_code
_entity_poly.pdbx_strand_id
1 'polypeptide(L)'
;MGKLSPEERPVIGQLANEIRADIENRIALKSAEIKKNELEKRLLGEKIDVTMPGTLPEIGHKHPLSIVLDEIKEIFMGMGFDIAEGPEVEYDYYNFEALNIPKDHPARDTQDTFYIDDNIVLRTQTSPMQIRFMENHEPPFRMIAPGRVFRSDAVDATHSPLFNQIEGLVVDKGISMADLKGTLETFAKRLYGENTKIRLRPHHFPFTEPSCEIDVSCFKCGGKGCPMCKGEGWIEILGGGMVHPKVLKNGGVNPDEYSGFAFGIGLERLVMFRFNIDDMRLLFENDLRFLSQF
;
A
#
# COMPACT_ATOMS: atom_id res chain seq x y z
N MET A 1 59.13 -64.60 -20.89
CA MET A 1 58.25 -65.76 -21.20
C MET A 1 58.76 -66.57 -22.36
N GLY A 2 59.39 -66.07 -23.45
CA GLY A 2 59.76 -66.81 -24.62
C GLY A 2 61.04 -67.72 -24.52
N LYS A 3 61.85 -67.62 -23.48
CA LYS A 3 63.08 -68.39 -23.24
C LYS A 3 62.96 -69.42 -22.10
N LEU A 4 61.74 -69.62 -21.52
CA LEU A 4 61.50 -70.53 -20.42
C LEU A 4 60.99 -71.90 -20.90
N SER A 5 61.36 -72.93 -20.16
CA SER A 5 60.86 -74.27 -20.42
C SER A 5 59.33 -74.38 -20.20
N PRO A 6 58.67 -75.38 -20.82
CA PRO A 6 57.22 -75.57 -20.64
C PRO A 6 56.79 -75.75 -19.18
N GLU A 7 57.64 -76.28 -18.30
CA GLU A 7 57.40 -76.55 -16.89
C GLU A 7 57.61 -75.28 -16.02
N GLU A 8 58.49 -74.38 -16.39
CA GLU A 8 58.78 -73.12 -15.66
C GLU A 8 57.76 -72.01 -15.93
N ARG A 9 57.11 -72.04 -17.10
CA ARG A 9 56.14 -70.98 -17.50
C ARG A 9 54.98 -70.80 -16.53
N PRO A 10 54.32 -71.87 -16.03
CA PRO A 10 53.22 -71.72 -15.07
C PRO A 10 53.71 -71.13 -13.77
N VAL A 11 54.87 -71.57 -13.27
CA VAL A 11 55.42 -71.13 -11.96
C VAL A 11 55.76 -69.60 -12.01
N ILE A 12 56.44 -69.19 -13.07
CA ILE A 12 56.83 -67.81 -13.27
C ILE A 12 55.61 -66.97 -13.59
N GLY A 13 54.58 -67.47 -14.28
CA GLY A 13 53.31 -66.83 -14.52
C GLY A 13 52.52 -66.56 -13.18
N GLN A 14 52.50 -67.57 -12.34
CA GLN A 14 51.88 -67.41 -11.01
C GLN A 14 52.64 -66.40 -10.15
N LEU A 15 53.95 -66.46 -10.06
CA LEU A 15 54.77 -65.51 -9.31
C LEU A 15 54.58 -64.05 -9.82
N ALA A 16 54.53 -63.86 -11.14
CA ALA A 16 54.31 -62.58 -11.76
C ALA A 16 52.92 -62.02 -11.42
N ASN A 17 51.90 -62.89 -11.39
CA ASN A 17 50.55 -62.46 -10.97
C ASN A 17 50.49 -62.16 -9.48
N GLU A 18 51.16 -62.90 -8.61
CA GLU A 18 51.26 -62.62 -7.16
C GLU A 18 51.95 -61.29 -6.92
N ILE A 19 53.09 -61.03 -7.57
CA ILE A 19 53.76 -59.72 -7.43
C ILE A 19 52.91 -58.57 -7.92
N ARG A 20 52.22 -58.77 -9.07
CA ARG A 20 51.35 -57.79 -9.63
C ARG A 20 50.22 -57.47 -8.65
N ALA A 21 49.57 -58.48 -8.09
CA ALA A 21 48.49 -58.32 -7.11
C ALA A 21 48.98 -57.61 -5.83
N ASP A 22 50.17 -57.93 -5.32
CA ASP A 22 50.80 -57.27 -4.19
C ASP A 22 51.10 -55.78 -4.50
N ILE A 23 51.62 -55.46 -5.66
CA ILE A 23 51.85 -54.06 -6.07
C ILE A 23 50.57 -53.30 -6.22
N GLU A 24 49.54 -53.86 -6.85
CA GLU A 24 48.23 -53.24 -7.01
C GLU A 24 47.58 -52.94 -5.64
N ASN A 25 47.66 -53.90 -4.71
CA ASN A 25 47.20 -53.73 -3.35
C ASN A 25 47.94 -52.61 -2.59
N ARG A 26 49.28 -52.55 -2.66
CA ARG A 26 50.09 -51.52 -2.04
C ARG A 26 49.78 -50.12 -2.61
N ILE A 27 49.59 -50.01 -3.91
CA ILE A 27 49.22 -48.78 -4.59
C ILE A 27 47.84 -48.32 -4.09
N ALA A 28 46.86 -49.25 -4.01
CA ALA A 28 45.51 -48.91 -3.53
C ALA A 28 45.52 -48.43 -2.08
N LEU A 29 46.25 -49.14 -1.19
CA LEU A 29 46.39 -48.73 0.21
C LEU A 29 47.05 -47.36 0.36
N LYS A 30 48.16 -47.12 -0.39
CA LYS A 30 48.88 -45.85 -0.32
C LYS A 30 48.09 -44.72 -0.91
N SER A 31 47.33 -44.95 -1.97
CA SER A 31 46.42 -43.98 -2.56
C SER A 31 45.29 -43.57 -1.57
N ALA A 32 44.72 -44.56 -0.87
CA ALA A 32 43.71 -44.31 0.15
C ALA A 32 44.25 -43.48 1.34
N GLU A 33 45.51 -43.83 1.79
CA GLU A 33 46.18 -43.08 2.85
C GLU A 33 46.45 -41.60 2.45
N ILE A 34 46.94 -41.38 1.21
CA ILE A 34 47.20 -40.04 0.70
C ILE A 34 45.89 -39.23 0.63
N LYS A 35 44.83 -39.81 0.06
CA LYS A 35 43.53 -39.17 -0.03
C LYS A 35 42.97 -38.79 1.34
N LYS A 36 43.11 -39.70 2.33
CA LYS A 36 42.69 -39.43 3.71
C LYS A 36 43.46 -38.25 4.31
N ASN A 37 44.80 -38.25 4.17
CA ASN A 37 45.64 -37.18 4.68
C ASN A 37 45.38 -35.83 3.99
N GLU A 38 45.11 -35.83 2.68
CA GLU A 38 44.72 -34.63 1.97
C GLU A 38 43.36 -34.09 2.43
N LEU A 39 42.41 -34.99 2.65
CA LEU A 39 41.08 -34.61 3.17
C LEU A 39 41.21 -34.02 4.59
N GLU A 40 41.99 -34.66 5.48
CA GLU A 40 42.23 -34.16 6.85
C GLU A 40 42.91 -32.79 6.83
N LYS A 41 43.89 -32.56 5.96
CA LYS A 41 44.55 -31.25 5.80
C LYS A 41 43.56 -30.18 5.31
N ARG A 42 42.72 -30.55 4.35
CA ARG A 42 41.70 -29.64 3.84
C ARG A 42 40.67 -29.24 4.92
N LEU A 43 40.14 -30.23 5.66
CA LEU A 43 39.21 -30.01 6.75
C LEU A 43 39.80 -29.19 7.90
N LEU A 44 41.09 -29.32 8.18
CA LEU A 44 41.79 -28.46 9.15
C LEU A 44 41.93 -27.01 8.69
N GLY A 45 42.06 -26.80 7.36
CA GLY A 45 42.14 -25.47 6.77
C GLY A 45 40.76 -24.77 6.63
N GLU A 46 39.71 -25.57 6.52
CA GLU A 46 38.30 -25.11 6.39
C GLU A 46 37.58 -24.94 7.75
N LYS A 47 38.30 -24.57 8.81
CA LYS A 47 37.68 -24.31 10.12
C LYS A 47 36.70 -23.14 10.02
N ILE A 48 35.41 -23.47 10.11
CA ILE A 48 34.36 -22.48 10.26
C ILE A 48 34.14 -22.24 11.76
N ASP A 49 34.22 -20.98 12.18
CA ASP A 49 33.86 -20.59 13.54
C ASP A 49 32.32 -20.61 13.67
N VAL A 50 31.79 -21.69 14.24
CA VAL A 50 30.34 -21.87 14.43
C VAL A 50 29.76 -20.95 15.53
N THR A 51 30.63 -20.21 16.26
CA THR A 51 30.18 -19.24 17.26
C THR A 51 29.94 -17.85 16.65
N MET A 52 30.41 -17.61 15.41
CA MET A 52 30.10 -16.37 14.71
C MET A 52 28.60 -16.31 14.42
N PRO A 53 27.92 -15.18 14.74
CA PRO A 53 26.52 -15.01 14.39
C PRO A 53 26.35 -15.05 12.87
N GLY A 54 25.33 -15.77 12.41
CA GLY A 54 24.97 -15.78 10.99
C GLY A 54 24.47 -14.40 10.55
N THR A 55 24.63 -14.09 9.27
CA THR A 55 24.00 -12.92 8.67
C THR A 55 22.49 -13.22 8.57
N LEU A 56 21.70 -12.54 9.40
CA LEU A 56 20.24 -12.61 9.31
C LEU A 56 19.81 -11.81 8.06
N PRO A 57 18.91 -12.36 7.23
CA PRO A 57 18.32 -11.58 6.17
C PRO A 57 17.52 -10.42 6.80
N GLU A 58 17.68 -9.22 6.25
CA GLU A 58 16.85 -8.09 6.64
C GLU A 58 15.39 -8.39 6.27
N ILE A 59 14.52 -8.35 7.27
CA ILE A 59 13.07 -8.53 7.06
C ILE A 59 12.55 -7.18 6.58
N GLY A 60 11.95 -7.17 5.39
CA GLY A 60 11.30 -5.96 4.87
C GLY A 60 10.07 -5.58 5.69
N HIS A 61 9.81 -4.29 5.80
CA HIS A 61 8.66 -3.70 6.48
C HIS A 61 7.74 -3.00 5.49
N LYS A 62 6.44 -2.96 5.81
CA LYS A 62 5.48 -2.20 5.01
C LYS A 62 5.70 -0.70 5.23
N HIS A 63 5.59 0.07 4.16
CA HIS A 63 5.58 1.54 4.26
C HIS A 63 4.41 2.02 5.12
N PRO A 64 4.55 3.06 5.96
CA PRO A 64 3.48 3.54 6.85
C PRO A 64 2.19 3.93 6.10
N LEU A 65 2.28 4.47 4.89
CA LEU A 65 1.10 4.69 4.02
C LEU A 65 0.38 3.38 3.70
N SER A 66 1.11 2.32 3.38
CA SER A 66 0.52 1.02 3.06
C SER A 66 -0.15 0.38 4.28
N ILE A 67 0.46 0.52 5.47
CA ILE A 67 -0.12 -0.01 6.72
C ILE A 67 -1.50 0.60 6.97
N VAL A 68 -1.60 1.94 6.92
CA VAL A 68 -2.87 2.64 7.19
C VAL A 68 -3.87 2.43 6.06
N LEU A 69 -3.41 2.38 4.80
CA LEU A 69 -4.29 2.10 3.65
C LEU A 69 -4.93 0.72 3.75
N ASP A 70 -4.14 -0.31 4.08
CA ASP A 70 -4.65 -1.68 4.25
C ASP A 70 -5.71 -1.73 5.36
N GLU A 71 -5.44 -1.09 6.50
CA GLU A 71 -6.40 -1.01 7.61
C GLU A 71 -7.71 -0.30 7.22
N ILE A 72 -7.62 0.82 6.49
CA ILE A 72 -8.81 1.53 6.00
C ILE A 72 -9.60 0.65 5.01
N LYS A 73 -8.92 -0.04 4.08
CA LYS A 73 -9.57 -1.00 3.18
C LYS A 73 -10.30 -2.09 3.95
N GLU A 74 -9.66 -2.69 4.95
CA GLU A 74 -10.28 -3.73 5.79
C GLU A 74 -11.51 -3.21 6.55
N ILE A 75 -11.44 -1.99 7.09
CA ILE A 75 -12.58 -1.36 7.77
C ILE A 75 -13.77 -1.20 6.82
N PHE A 76 -13.56 -0.64 5.61
CA PHE A 76 -14.64 -0.41 4.67
C PHE A 76 -15.16 -1.70 4.03
N MET A 77 -14.29 -2.66 3.68
CA MET A 77 -14.73 -4.00 3.25
C MET A 77 -15.59 -4.68 4.31
N GLY A 78 -15.22 -4.56 5.58
CA GLY A 78 -16.03 -5.05 6.70
C GLY A 78 -17.37 -4.34 6.90
N MET A 79 -17.61 -3.22 6.21
CA MET A 79 -18.90 -2.50 6.13
C MET A 79 -19.63 -2.75 4.80
N GLY A 80 -19.12 -3.65 3.95
CA GLY A 80 -19.72 -4.03 2.67
C GLY A 80 -19.41 -3.05 1.52
N PHE A 81 -18.27 -2.38 1.56
CA PHE A 81 -17.81 -1.55 0.45
C PHE A 81 -16.91 -2.36 -0.49
N ASP A 82 -17.09 -2.16 -1.79
CA ASP A 82 -16.19 -2.61 -2.83
C ASP A 82 -15.00 -1.66 -2.97
N ILE A 83 -13.86 -2.19 -3.43
CA ILE A 83 -12.69 -1.37 -3.75
C ILE A 83 -12.66 -1.15 -5.26
N ALA A 84 -12.70 0.11 -5.68
CA ALA A 84 -12.64 0.51 -7.07
C ALA A 84 -11.30 1.20 -7.38
N GLU A 85 -10.69 0.84 -8.50
CA GLU A 85 -9.45 1.45 -8.99
C GLU A 85 -9.66 2.11 -10.34
N GLY A 86 -8.95 3.20 -10.61
CA GLY A 86 -9.08 3.94 -11.85
C GLY A 86 -7.80 4.63 -12.31
N PRO A 87 -7.81 5.19 -13.53
CA PRO A 87 -6.64 5.79 -14.13
C PRO A 87 -6.17 7.05 -13.39
N GLU A 88 -4.87 7.25 -13.30
CA GLU A 88 -4.25 8.48 -12.76
C GLU A 88 -4.26 9.62 -13.78
N VAL A 89 -4.13 9.25 -15.06
CA VAL A 89 -4.31 10.17 -16.20
C VAL A 89 -5.78 10.11 -16.59
N GLU A 90 -6.48 11.22 -16.43
CA GLU A 90 -7.94 11.26 -16.53
C GLU A 90 -8.42 12.31 -17.53
N TYR A 91 -9.59 12.10 -18.09
CA TYR A 91 -10.26 13.13 -18.86
C TYR A 91 -10.78 14.26 -17.98
N ASP A 92 -10.63 15.51 -18.44
CA ASP A 92 -11.19 16.70 -17.79
C ASP A 92 -12.67 16.55 -17.47
N TYR A 93 -13.42 15.91 -18.36
CA TYR A 93 -14.83 15.58 -18.15
C TYR A 93 -15.08 14.84 -16.82
N TYR A 94 -14.37 13.75 -16.55
CA TYR A 94 -14.55 12.98 -15.33
C TYR A 94 -13.99 13.68 -14.09
N ASN A 95 -12.87 14.42 -14.25
CA ASN A 95 -12.24 15.09 -13.12
C ASN A 95 -13.01 16.33 -12.67
N PHE A 96 -13.80 16.95 -13.56
CA PHE A 96 -14.47 18.22 -13.31
C PHE A 96 -15.93 18.25 -13.76
N GLU A 97 -16.22 18.18 -15.05
CA GLU A 97 -17.56 18.49 -15.59
C GLU A 97 -18.63 17.53 -15.05
N ALA A 98 -18.36 16.22 -15.05
CA ALA A 98 -19.27 15.20 -14.53
C ALA A 98 -19.52 15.35 -13.03
N LEU A 99 -18.58 15.96 -12.30
CA LEU A 99 -18.65 16.27 -10.87
C LEU A 99 -19.27 17.66 -10.58
N ASN A 100 -20.05 18.19 -11.53
CA ASN A 100 -20.70 19.49 -11.39
C ASN A 100 -19.72 20.68 -11.28
N ILE A 101 -18.55 20.58 -11.93
CA ILE A 101 -17.55 21.66 -12.04
C ILE A 101 -17.36 21.99 -13.54
N PRO A 102 -18.24 22.80 -14.13
CA PRO A 102 -18.12 23.19 -15.56
C PRO A 102 -16.87 24.03 -15.81
N LYS A 103 -16.55 24.28 -17.11
CA LYS A 103 -15.29 24.90 -17.53
C LYS A 103 -15.05 26.30 -16.95
N ASP A 104 -16.10 27.03 -16.69
CA ASP A 104 -16.11 28.39 -16.15
C ASP A 104 -16.34 28.46 -14.63
N HIS A 105 -16.31 27.31 -13.94
CA HIS A 105 -16.56 27.27 -12.50
C HIS A 105 -15.33 27.75 -11.69
N PRO A 106 -15.49 28.68 -10.71
CA PRO A 106 -14.37 29.23 -9.93
C PRO A 106 -13.55 28.17 -9.17
N ALA A 107 -14.14 27.02 -8.86
CA ALA A 107 -13.42 25.92 -8.20
C ALA A 107 -12.28 25.33 -9.08
N ARG A 108 -12.26 25.57 -10.37
CA ARG A 108 -11.14 25.17 -11.24
C ARG A 108 -9.91 26.04 -11.02
N ASP A 109 -10.11 27.35 -10.76
CA ASP A 109 -9.03 28.29 -10.53
C ASP A 109 -8.34 28.07 -9.17
N THR A 110 -9.06 27.45 -8.23
CA THR A 110 -8.55 27.12 -6.87
C THR A 110 -7.91 25.74 -6.79
N GLN A 111 -8.08 24.91 -7.81
CA GLN A 111 -7.45 23.60 -7.90
C GLN A 111 -6.27 23.64 -8.87
N ASP A 112 -5.06 23.78 -8.33
CA ASP A 112 -3.82 23.71 -9.10
C ASP A 112 -3.69 22.33 -9.76
N THR A 113 -3.91 22.30 -11.09
CA THR A 113 -4.07 21.07 -11.88
C THR A 113 -2.93 20.92 -12.87
N PHE A 114 -2.36 19.71 -12.98
CA PHE A 114 -1.45 19.36 -14.06
C PHE A 114 -2.23 18.95 -15.30
N TYR A 115 -2.25 19.78 -16.33
CA TYR A 115 -2.81 19.49 -17.63
C TYR A 115 -1.76 18.84 -18.54
N ILE A 116 -2.15 17.73 -19.19
CA ILE A 116 -1.35 17.07 -20.23
C ILE A 116 -1.71 17.67 -21.57
N ASP A 117 -2.99 17.89 -21.80
CA ASP A 117 -3.55 18.69 -22.90
C ASP A 117 -4.89 19.34 -22.45
N ASP A 118 -5.60 19.98 -23.36
CA ASP A 118 -6.84 20.72 -23.07
C ASP A 118 -7.97 19.86 -22.46
N ASN A 119 -7.89 18.53 -22.60
CA ASN A 119 -8.93 17.60 -22.18
C ASN A 119 -8.41 16.47 -21.27
N ILE A 120 -7.11 16.41 -21.01
CA ILE A 120 -6.47 15.35 -20.23
C ILE A 120 -5.65 15.98 -19.10
N VAL A 121 -5.90 15.46 -17.88
CA VAL A 121 -5.25 15.94 -16.65
C VAL A 121 -4.63 14.79 -15.88
N LEU A 122 -3.69 15.07 -14.99
CA LEU A 122 -3.43 14.21 -13.85
C LEU A 122 -4.54 14.47 -12.85
N ARG A 123 -5.27 13.39 -12.44
CA ARG A 123 -6.45 13.54 -11.55
C ARG A 123 -6.08 14.27 -10.26
N THR A 124 -6.86 15.25 -9.89
CA THR A 124 -6.68 16.08 -8.68
C THR A 124 -7.36 15.47 -7.46
N GLN A 125 -8.17 14.43 -7.67
CA GLN A 125 -8.97 13.72 -6.69
C GLN A 125 -9.31 12.33 -7.24
N THR A 126 -9.75 11.41 -6.38
CA THR A 126 -10.24 10.09 -6.83
C THR A 126 -11.73 10.08 -7.16
N SER A 127 -12.43 11.22 -7.07
CA SER A 127 -13.85 11.42 -7.42
C SER A 127 -14.24 10.97 -8.84
N PRO A 128 -13.37 11.06 -9.89
CA PRO A 128 -13.70 10.49 -11.20
C PRO A 128 -14.17 9.05 -11.15
N MET A 129 -13.67 8.27 -10.19
CA MET A 129 -14.08 6.90 -9.99
C MET A 129 -15.54 6.74 -9.57
N GLN A 130 -16.12 7.75 -8.90
CA GLN A 130 -17.55 7.74 -8.55
C GLN A 130 -18.40 7.71 -9.82
N ILE A 131 -18.09 8.55 -10.81
CA ILE A 131 -18.80 8.58 -12.11
C ILE A 131 -18.59 7.26 -12.86
N ARG A 132 -17.33 6.82 -13.02
CA ARG A 132 -16.98 5.58 -13.71
C ARG A 132 -17.64 4.35 -13.08
N PHE A 133 -17.77 4.35 -11.75
CA PHE A 133 -18.42 3.26 -11.04
C PHE A 133 -19.94 3.27 -11.30
N MET A 134 -20.58 4.43 -11.21
CA MET A 134 -22.00 4.61 -11.51
C MET A 134 -22.37 4.22 -12.94
N GLU A 135 -21.53 4.55 -13.93
CA GLU A 135 -21.75 4.19 -15.34
C GLU A 135 -21.75 2.66 -15.58
N ASN A 136 -21.12 1.89 -14.70
CA ASN A 136 -20.94 0.44 -14.87
C ASN A 136 -21.70 -0.42 -13.84
N HIS A 137 -22.37 0.19 -12.86
CA HIS A 137 -23.06 -0.53 -11.78
C HIS A 137 -24.43 0.08 -11.51
N GLU A 138 -25.43 -0.77 -11.37
CA GLU A 138 -26.78 -0.35 -10.96
C GLU A 138 -26.88 -0.26 -9.42
N PRO A 139 -27.53 0.78 -8.87
CA PRO A 139 -27.79 0.82 -7.43
C PRO A 139 -28.63 -0.37 -6.94
N PRO A 140 -28.45 -0.85 -5.69
CA PRO A 140 -27.65 -0.23 -4.65
C PRO A 140 -26.18 -0.67 -4.70
N PHE A 141 -25.27 0.25 -4.38
CA PHE A 141 -23.85 -0.06 -4.27
C PHE A 141 -23.14 0.82 -3.22
N ARG A 142 -21.99 0.33 -2.76
CA ARG A 142 -21.06 1.05 -1.88
C ARG A 142 -19.65 0.78 -2.37
N MET A 143 -18.86 1.84 -2.56
CA MET A 143 -17.48 1.66 -2.99
C MET A 143 -16.55 2.65 -2.30
N ILE A 144 -15.27 2.28 -2.17
CA ILE A 144 -14.16 3.19 -1.92
C ILE A 144 -13.20 3.18 -3.09
N ALA A 145 -12.64 4.34 -3.42
CA ALA A 145 -11.64 4.50 -4.47
C ALA A 145 -10.33 5.06 -3.86
N PRO A 146 -9.42 4.20 -3.40
CA PRO A 146 -8.09 4.64 -3.00
C PRO A 146 -7.22 4.89 -4.22
N GLY A 147 -6.37 5.92 -4.17
CA GLY A 147 -5.43 6.16 -5.26
C GLY A 147 -4.61 7.42 -5.09
N ARG A 148 -3.55 7.51 -5.92
CA ARG A 148 -2.71 8.69 -6.01
C ARG A 148 -3.45 9.82 -6.74
N VAL A 149 -3.21 11.03 -6.29
CA VAL A 149 -3.76 12.26 -6.86
C VAL A 149 -2.65 13.29 -6.98
N PHE A 150 -2.85 14.28 -7.85
CA PHE A 150 -1.80 15.19 -8.25
C PHE A 150 -2.34 16.63 -8.21
N ARG A 151 -1.59 17.54 -7.58
CA ARG A 151 -1.87 18.99 -7.58
C ARG A 151 -0.57 19.75 -7.75
N SER A 152 -0.57 20.85 -8.47
CA SER A 152 0.65 21.64 -8.69
C SER A 152 1.03 22.53 -7.49
N ASP A 153 0.71 22.06 -6.28
CA ASP A 153 1.06 22.73 -5.03
C ASP A 153 2.57 22.76 -4.79
N ALA A 154 3.02 23.79 -4.11
CA ALA A 154 4.40 23.86 -3.65
C ALA A 154 4.65 22.85 -2.52
N VAL A 155 5.82 22.20 -2.54
CA VAL A 155 6.21 21.22 -1.53
C VAL A 155 6.53 21.90 -0.20
N ASP A 156 5.80 21.53 0.86
CA ASP A 156 6.09 21.94 2.24
C ASP A 156 5.88 20.77 3.23
N ALA A 157 5.86 21.04 4.52
CA ALA A 157 5.67 20.03 5.56
C ALA A 157 4.26 19.40 5.56
N THR A 158 3.30 20.01 4.86
CA THR A 158 1.87 19.64 4.86
C THR A 158 1.29 19.44 3.47
N HIS A 159 2.02 19.82 2.43
CA HIS A 159 1.60 19.71 1.03
C HIS A 159 2.66 18.99 0.19
N SER A 160 2.18 18.16 -0.73
CA SER A 160 2.97 17.47 -1.74
C SER A 160 2.22 17.49 -3.06
N PRO A 161 2.92 17.68 -4.20
CA PRO A 161 2.29 17.63 -5.53
C PRO A 161 1.73 16.23 -5.87
N LEU A 162 2.16 15.21 -5.15
CA LEU A 162 1.65 13.85 -5.20
C LEU A 162 1.25 13.45 -3.77
N PHE A 163 0.02 12.99 -3.60
CA PHE A 163 -0.46 12.43 -2.35
C PHE A 163 -1.53 11.37 -2.62
N ASN A 164 -2.00 10.67 -1.58
CA ASN A 164 -3.00 9.63 -1.71
C ASN A 164 -4.34 10.08 -1.13
N GLN A 165 -5.40 9.78 -1.85
CA GLN A 165 -6.76 10.06 -1.42
C GLN A 165 -7.58 8.77 -1.43
N ILE A 166 -8.54 8.67 -0.53
CA ILE A 166 -9.52 7.59 -0.50
C ILE A 166 -10.88 8.25 -0.52
N GLU A 167 -11.64 8.04 -1.57
CA GLU A 167 -13.02 8.51 -1.64
C GLU A 167 -14.00 7.37 -1.54
N GLY A 168 -15.13 7.62 -0.89
CA GLY A 168 -16.21 6.67 -0.76
C GLY A 168 -17.49 7.22 -1.36
N LEU A 169 -18.27 6.30 -1.94
CA LEU A 169 -19.60 6.56 -2.49
C LEU A 169 -20.57 5.48 -2.05
N VAL A 170 -21.74 5.88 -1.60
CA VAL A 170 -22.89 5.01 -1.35
C VAL A 170 -24.08 5.56 -2.10
N VAL A 171 -24.77 4.70 -2.87
CA VAL A 171 -25.99 5.05 -3.56
C VAL A 171 -27.03 3.95 -3.33
N ASP A 172 -28.18 4.35 -2.81
CA ASP A 172 -29.34 3.47 -2.58
C ASP A 172 -30.62 4.31 -2.48
N LYS A 173 -31.76 3.68 -2.30
CA LYS A 173 -33.04 4.38 -2.05
C LYS A 173 -33.06 4.95 -0.64
N GLY A 174 -33.40 6.23 -0.53
CA GLY A 174 -33.63 6.90 0.75
C GLY A 174 -32.39 7.14 1.60
N ILE A 175 -31.20 7.15 1.00
CA ILE A 175 -29.94 7.52 1.69
C ILE A 175 -30.00 8.98 2.19
N SER A 176 -29.51 9.21 3.39
CA SER A 176 -29.59 10.48 4.10
C SER A 176 -28.26 10.91 4.74
N MET A 177 -28.20 12.16 5.24
CA MET A 177 -27.06 12.64 6.06
C MET A 177 -26.85 11.82 7.34
N ALA A 178 -27.91 11.16 7.85
CA ALA A 178 -27.78 10.29 9.01
C ALA A 178 -26.99 9.02 8.67
N ASP A 179 -27.14 8.49 7.45
CA ASP A 179 -26.40 7.31 6.97
C ASP A 179 -24.93 7.67 6.75
N LEU A 180 -24.62 8.84 6.15
CA LEU A 180 -23.27 9.37 6.07
C LEU A 180 -22.63 9.46 7.46
N LYS A 181 -23.33 10.10 8.42
CA LYS A 181 -22.85 10.24 9.79
C LYS A 181 -22.59 8.89 10.44
N GLY A 182 -23.53 7.95 10.34
CA GLY A 182 -23.40 6.62 10.94
C GLY A 182 -22.22 5.82 10.36
N THR A 183 -22.03 5.89 9.04
CA THR A 183 -20.90 5.24 8.35
C THR A 183 -19.57 5.82 8.82
N LEU A 184 -19.44 7.15 8.84
CA LEU A 184 -18.20 7.80 9.24
C LEU A 184 -17.92 7.71 10.75
N GLU A 185 -18.95 7.66 11.58
CA GLU A 185 -18.79 7.39 13.02
C GLU A 185 -18.27 5.97 13.26
N THR A 186 -18.76 4.99 12.54
CA THR A 186 -18.29 3.60 12.59
C THR A 186 -16.84 3.51 12.13
N PHE A 187 -16.50 4.16 11.02
CA PHE A 187 -15.13 4.25 10.53
C PHE A 187 -14.19 4.87 11.56
N ALA A 188 -14.56 6.04 12.10
CA ALA A 188 -13.75 6.75 13.08
C ALA A 188 -13.52 5.94 14.36
N LYS A 189 -14.54 5.23 14.86
CA LYS A 189 -14.41 4.35 16.02
C LYS A 189 -13.50 3.17 15.77
N ARG A 190 -13.58 2.55 14.61
CA ARG A 190 -12.71 1.42 14.24
C ARG A 190 -11.26 1.84 14.08
N LEU A 191 -11.01 3.03 13.50
CA LEU A 191 -9.65 3.53 13.25
C LEU A 191 -8.98 4.13 14.50
N TYR A 192 -9.74 4.86 15.33
CA TYR A 192 -9.21 5.64 16.46
C TYR A 192 -9.69 5.16 17.84
N GLY A 193 -10.55 4.15 17.88
CA GLY A 193 -11.09 3.55 19.12
C GLY A 193 -12.51 3.98 19.44
N GLU A 194 -13.22 3.15 20.23
CA GLU A 194 -14.64 3.21 20.52
C GLU A 194 -15.13 4.56 21.14
N ASN A 195 -14.25 5.27 21.82
CA ASN A 195 -14.58 6.55 22.45
C ASN A 195 -14.54 7.74 21.49
N THR A 196 -14.16 7.53 20.23
CA THR A 196 -14.05 8.58 19.22
C THR A 196 -15.44 9.12 18.87
N LYS A 197 -15.58 10.44 18.92
CA LYS A 197 -16.79 11.16 18.52
C LYS A 197 -16.53 11.88 17.21
N ILE A 198 -17.56 12.06 16.40
CA ILE A 198 -17.49 12.87 15.19
C ILE A 198 -18.34 14.13 15.32
N ARG A 199 -17.95 15.16 14.59
CA ARG A 199 -18.66 16.43 14.44
C ARG A 199 -18.70 16.81 12.97
N LEU A 200 -19.88 17.16 12.46
CA LEU A 200 -20.07 17.64 11.10
C LEU A 200 -20.13 19.18 11.16
N ARG A 201 -19.30 19.84 10.37
CA ARG A 201 -19.32 21.29 10.16
C ARG A 201 -19.82 21.61 8.75
N PRO A 202 -20.79 22.52 8.55
CA PRO A 202 -21.21 22.92 7.21
C PRO A 202 -20.02 23.39 6.38
N HIS A 203 -19.98 22.94 5.12
CA HIS A 203 -18.99 23.36 4.12
C HIS A 203 -19.64 23.37 2.74
N HIS A 204 -18.91 23.77 1.70
CA HIS A 204 -19.39 23.73 0.34
C HIS A 204 -18.42 22.97 -0.57
N PHE A 205 -18.98 21.96 -1.27
CA PHE A 205 -18.30 21.29 -2.39
C PHE A 205 -19.25 21.27 -3.59
N PRO A 206 -18.76 21.49 -4.83
CA PRO A 206 -19.63 21.55 -6.02
C PRO A 206 -20.39 20.25 -6.30
N PHE A 207 -19.82 19.11 -5.90
CA PHE A 207 -20.31 17.75 -6.19
C PHE A 207 -21.20 17.17 -5.07
N THR A 208 -21.37 17.88 -3.95
CA THR A 208 -22.26 17.46 -2.83
C THR A 208 -23.14 18.62 -2.37
N GLU A 209 -24.38 18.29 -1.96
CA GLU A 209 -25.35 19.24 -1.37
C GLU A 209 -26.41 18.48 -0.53
N PRO A 210 -26.46 18.72 0.81
CA PRO A 210 -25.56 19.54 1.61
C PRO A 210 -24.16 18.90 1.73
N SER A 211 -23.16 19.79 1.95
CA SER A 211 -21.77 19.40 2.16
C SER A 211 -21.33 19.68 3.59
N CYS A 212 -20.38 18.91 4.08
CA CYS A 212 -19.79 19.13 5.40
C CYS A 212 -18.33 18.68 5.45
N GLU A 213 -17.57 19.29 6.34
CA GLU A 213 -16.32 18.75 6.86
C GLU A 213 -16.60 17.92 8.10
N ILE A 214 -15.81 16.87 8.30
CA ILE A 214 -15.96 15.94 9.39
C ILE A 214 -14.74 15.98 10.28
N ASP A 215 -14.95 16.35 11.54
CA ASP A 215 -13.93 16.33 12.57
C ASP A 215 -14.12 15.12 13.48
N VAL A 216 -13.00 14.56 13.96
CA VAL A 216 -12.99 13.59 15.06
C VAL A 216 -12.52 14.23 16.36
N SER A 217 -13.03 13.75 17.50
CA SER A 217 -12.47 14.14 18.80
C SER A 217 -11.00 13.72 18.83
N CYS A 218 -10.12 14.63 19.27
CA CYS A 218 -8.69 14.36 19.29
C CYS A 218 -8.38 13.11 20.11
N PHE A 219 -7.92 12.08 19.44
CA PHE A 219 -7.62 10.78 20.05
C PHE A 219 -6.43 10.83 21.03
N LYS A 220 -5.50 11.81 20.88
CA LYS A 220 -4.36 11.99 21.78
C LYS A 220 -4.78 12.59 23.14
N CYS A 221 -5.70 13.55 23.16
CA CYS A 221 -6.10 14.25 24.40
C CYS A 221 -7.54 13.94 24.83
N GLY A 222 -8.26 13.09 24.10
CA GLY A 222 -9.66 12.78 24.39
C GLY A 222 -10.59 13.99 24.32
N GLY A 223 -10.27 14.97 23.46
CA GLY A 223 -11.08 16.18 23.30
C GLY A 223 -10.75 17.33 24.26
N LYS A 224 -9.73 17.20 25.12
CA LYS A 224 -9.36 18.22 26.15
C LYS A 224 -8.53 19.40 25.61
N GLY A 225 -8.00 19.27 24.40
CA GLY A 225 -7.06 20.22 23.81
C GLY A 225 -5.61 19.83 24.05
N CYS A 226 -4.78 19.81 22.98
CA CYS A 226 -3.34 19.54 23.03
C CYS A 226 -2.66 20.21 21.82
N PRO A 227 -1.31 20.20 21.72
CA PRO A 227 -0.61 20.77 20.56
C PRO A 227 -1.03 20.15 19.22
N MET A 228 -1.29 18.83 19.16
CA MET A 228 -1.76 18.16 17.92
C MET A 228 -3.08 18.75 17.40
N CYS A 229 -4.05 18.99 18.26
CA CYS A 229 -5.31 19.60 17.87
C CYS A 229 -5.33 21.13 18.06
N LYS A 230 -4.16 21.75 18.24
CA LYS A 230 -4.01 23.21 18.45
C LYS A 230 -4.90 23.78 19.56
N GLY A 231 -5.19 22.97 20.59
CA GLY A 231 -6.04 23.37 21.74
C GLY A 231 -7.54 23.15 21.51
N GLU A 232 -8.01 22.85 20.31
CA GLU A 232 -9.44 22.78 19.99
C GLU A 232 -10.13 21.48 20.47
N GLY A 233 -9.38 20.42 20.71
CA GLY A 233 -9.92 19.10 21.06
C GLY A 233 -10.51 18.33 19.89
N TRP A 234 -10.52 18.89 18.68
CA TRP A 234 -11.02 18.30 17.44
C TRP A 234 -9.98 18.31 16.32
N ILE A 235 -10.04 17.34 15.44
CA ILE A 235 -9.13 17.20 14.27
C ILE A 235 -10.01 16.94 13.05
N GLU A 236 -9.92 17.81 12.06
CA GLU A 236 -10.54 17.59 10.75
C GLU A 236 -9.82 16.45 10.03
N ILE A 237 -10.58 15.48 9.53
CA ILE A 237 -10.04 14.30 8.86
C ILE A 237 -10.51 14.13 7.43
N LEU A 238 -11.72 14.61 7.08
CA LEU A 238 -12.31 14.42 5.75
C LEU A 238 -13.42 15.42 5.44
N GLY A 239 -13.72 15.55 4.15
CA GLY A 239 -14.89 16.23 3.63
C GLY A 239 -15.90 15.25 3.05
N GLY A 240 -17.19 15.61 3.04
CA GLY A 240 -18.23 14.78 2.47
C GLY A 240 -19.58 15.49 2.36
N GLY A 241 -20.60 14.75 1.95
CA GLY A 241 -21.96 15.28 1.84
C GLY A 241 -22.87 14.36 1.02
N MET A 242 -24.10 14.81 0.82
CA MET A 242 -25.03 14.13 -0.09
C MET A 242 -24.62 14.40 -1.52
N VAL A 243 -24.59 13.37 -2.35
CA VAL A 243 -24.21 13.51 -3.77
C VAL A 243 -25.19 14.45 -4.47
N HIS A 244 -24.63 15.45 -5.17
CA HIS A 244 -25.47 16.40 -5.89
C HIS A 244 -26.29 15.70 -6.99
N PRO A 245 -27.60 16.02 -7.19
CA PRO A 245 -28.45 15.34 -8.17
C PRO A 245 -27.89 15.33 -9.59
N LYS A 246 -27.17 16.39 -10.00
CA LYS A 246 -26.52 16.43 -11.32
C LYS A 246 -25.40 15.39 -11.44
N VAL A 247 -24.67 15.13 -10.36
CA VAL A 247 -23.60 14.13 -10.33
C VAL A 247 -24.18 12.73 -10.48
N LEU A 248 -25.26 12.40 -9.77
CA LEU A 248 -26.01 11.15 -9.96
C LEU A 248 -26.46 10.99 -11.40
N LYS A 249 -27.08 12.05 -11.97
CA LYS A 249 -27.56 12.04 -13.35
C LYS A 249 -26.42 11.86 -14.37
N ASN A 250 -25.28 12.52 -14.16
CA ASN A 250 -24.09 12.39 -15.02
C ASN A 250 -23.52 10.98 -14.98
N GLY A 251 -23.59 10.30 -13.84
CA GLY A 251 -23.25 8.89 -13.68
C GLY A 251 -24.31 7.90 -14.12
N GLY A 252 -25.44 8.36 -14.73
CA GLY A 252 -26.51 7.49 -15.22
C GLY A 252 -27.52 7.03 -14.18
N VAL A 253 -27.44 7.55 -12.93
CA VAL A 253 -28.38 7.19 -11.85
C VAL A 253 -29.55 8.18 -11.81
N ASN A 254 -30.76 7.66 -11.67
CA ASN A 254 -31.97 8.49 -11.55
C ASN A 254 -32.09 9.14 -10.16
N PRO A 255 -31.92 10.47 -10.02
CA PRO A 255 -31.94 11.14 -8.72
C PRO A 255 -33.36 11.24 -8.09
N ASP A 256 -34.41 10.93 -8.82
CA ASP A 256 -35.78 10.87 -8.28
C ASP A 256 -36.06 9.57 -7.52
N GLU A 257 -35.28 8.51 -7.79
CA GLU A 257 -35.42 7.20 -7.16
C GLU A 257 -34.33 6.93 -6.12
N TYR A 258 -33.12 7.43 -6.39
CA TYR A 258 -31.94 7.15 -5.60
C TYR A 258 -31.32 8.40 -5.05
N SER A 259 -30.75 8.27 -3.86
CA SER A 259 -29.93 9.28 -3.23
C SER A 259 -28.59 8.64 -2.83
N GLY A 260 -27.59 9.44 -2.53
CA GLY A 260 -26.30 8.93 -2.12
C GLY A 260 -25.53 9.92 -1.29
N PHE A 261 -24.49 9.43 -0.64
CA PHE A 261 -23.48 10.28 -0.02
C PHE A 261 -22.10 9.91 -0.54
N ALA A 262 -21.21 10.91 -0.51
CA ALA A 262 -19.79 10.74 -0.82
C ALA A 262 -18.92 11.40 0.24
N PHE A 263 -17.68 10.91 0.38
CA PHE A 263 -16.68 11.49 1.27
C PHE A 263 -15.28 11.29 0.70
N GLY A 264 -14.33 12.15 1.07
CA GLY A 264 -12.94 12.07 0.63
C GLY A 264 -11.96 12.27 1.78
N ILE A 265 -10.99 11.38 1.90
CA ILE A 265 -9.99 11.30 2.96
C ILE A 265 -8.59 11.46 2.37
N GLY A 266 -7.77 12.37 2.90
CA GLY A 266 -6.33 12.42 2.60
C GLY A 266 -5.58 11.42 3.47
N LEU A 267 -4.92 10.42 2.83
CA LEU A 267 -4.26 9.32 3.55
C LEU A 267 -3.06 9.80 4.37
N GLU A 268 -2.22 10.68 3.80
CA GLU A 268 -1.00 11.18 4.47
C GLU A 268 -1.31 11.82 5.81
N ARG A 269 -2.39 12.62 5.85
CA ARG A 269 -2.80 13.28 7.09
C ARG A 269 -3.15 12.28 8.20
N LEU A 270 -3.84 11.18 7.86
CA LEU A 270 -4.13 10.12 8.82
C LEU A 270 -2.86 9.41 9.30
N VAL A 271 -1.94 9.12 8.38
CA VAL A 271 -0.65 8.49 8.67
C VAL A 271 0.20 9.37 9.59
N MET A 272 0.30 10.67 9.26
CA MET A 272 1.03 11.64 10.09
C MET A 272 0.48 11.70 11.51
N PHE A 273 -0.85 11.75 11.65
CA PHE A 273 -1.46 11.75 12.98
C PHE A 273 -1.25 10.44 13.74
N ARG A 274 -1.36 9.28 13.05
CA ARG A 274 -1.24 7.97 13.69
C ARG A 274 0.17 7.72 14.22
N PHE A 275 1.18 8.07 13.44
CA PHE A 275 2.59 7.81 13.74
C PHE A 275 3.33 9.03 14.32
N ASN A 276 2.60 10.14 14.58
CA ASN A 276 3.15 11.40 15.06
C ASN A 276 4.30 11.92 14.20
N ILE A 277 4.08 11.92 12.88
CA ILE A 277 5.00 12.44 11.87
C ILE A 277 4.68 13.92 11.65
N ASP A 278 5.64 14.79 11.85
CA ASP A 278 5.44 16.25 11.78
C ASP A 278 5.64 16.83 10.37
N ASP A 279 6.26 16.08 9.48
CA ASP A 279 6.62 16.51 8.13
C ASP A 279 6.24 15.45 7.09
N MET A 280 5.33 15.81 6.17
CA MET A 280 4.84 14.92 5.11
C MET A 280 5.94 14.45 4.17
N ARG A 281 7.00 15.26 3.95
CA ARG A 281 8.11 14.93 3.04
C ARG A 281 8.82 13.65 3.42
N LEU A 282 8.89 13.33 4.73
CA LEU A 282 9.48 12.09 5.24
C LEU A 282 8.81 10.82 4.67
N LEU A 283 7.53 10.91 4.29
CA LEU A 283 6.80 9.80 3.67
C LEU A 283 7.26 9.52 2.22
N PHE A 284 7.94 10.47 1.57
CA PHE A 284 8.31 10.39 0.16
C PHE A 284 9.83 10.41 -0.10
N GLU A 285 10.64 10.76 0.91
CA GLU A 285 12.11 10.85 0.80
C GLU A 285 12.81 9.49 0.74
N ASN A 286 12.11 8.41 1.06
CA ASN A 286 12.61 7.03 1.03
C ASN A 286 13.87 6.82 1.91
N ASP A 287 13.98 7.53 3.04
CA ASP A 287 15.07 7.36 4.00
C ASP A 287 14.85 6.08 4.83
N LEU A 288 15.77 5.11 4.69
CA LEU A 288 15.70 3.83 5.40
C LEU A 288 15.69 3.98 6.92
N ARG A 289 16.34 5.01 7.47
CA ARG A 289 16.35 5.28 8.92
C ARG A 289 14.98 5.70 9.43
N PHE A 290 14.20 6.36 8.57
CA PHE A 290 12.82 6.70 8.86
C PHE A 290 11.91 5.46 8.67
N LEU A 291 12.01 4.79 7.55
CA LEU A 291 11.14 3.65 7.21
C LEU A 291 11.31 2.45 8.14
N SER A 292 12.52 2.23 8.69
CA SER A 292 12.78 1.15 9.65
C SER A 292 12.14 1.34 11.04
N GLN A 293 11.44 2.44 11.28
CA GLN A 293 10.73 2.71 12.54
C GLN A 293 9.31 2.13 12.56
N PHE A 294 8.83 1.60 11.42
CA PHE A 294 7.45 1.13 11.25
C PHE A 294 7.34 -0.36 11.00
#